data_9923dc97a9197baacebc3cfb9fd4720e
#
_entry.id   9923dc97a9197baacebc3cfb9fd4720e
#
_cell.length_a   1.000
_cell.length_b   1.000
_cell.length_c   1.000
_cell.angle_alpha   90.00
_cell.angle_beta   90.00
_cell.angle_gamma   90.00
#
_symmetry.space_group_name_H-M   'P 1'
#
loop_
_entity.id
_entity.type
_entity.pdbx_description
1 polymer ?
#
loop_
_entity_poly.entity_id
_entity_poly.type
_entity_poly.pdbx_seq_one_letter_code
_entity_poly.pdbx_strand_id
1 'polypeptide(L)'
;MPYTLFYKTMSSCFGKQFLRIKISLRVCFSSFFVVSLQHFAQHANKNKNKMEEKDIKKQASEEMVIKPIAHFHSPLKTKFGVPKQSGLASSLKGFITFTKEWRDPEALRGIDGFSYLWLIWSFSANPHKATGTTVRPPVLGGNKRMGIWATRSPFRPNNLGLSSVKIESIDLEAATGPVIRVSGADLMDGTPIYDIKPYVPYADAHPEAESGFTGAEKIKRLKVVMPQERRNELGADLSEALEEVLALDPRPQYHNDSNRVYGLKFERHDVKFMVKGDKIIVL
;
A
#
# COMPACT_ATOMS: atom_id res chain seq x y z
N MET A 1 24.80 8.92 -53.06
CA MET A 1 23.88 8.80 -51.96
C MET A 1 22.44 8.59 -52.49
N PRO A 2 22.03 7.34 -52.72
CA PRO A 2 20.57 7.06 -52.75
C PRO A 2 20.19 5.69 -52.15
N TYR A 3 20.90 5.19 -51.13
CA TYR A 3 20.56 3.87 -50.53
C TYR A 3 19.89 3.93 -49.16
N THR A 4 19.78 5.10 -48.57
CA THR A 4 19.23 5.26 -47.20
C THR A 4 17.69 5.52 -47.15
N LEU A 5 17.07 5.77 -48.29
CA LEU A 5 15.61 6.04 -48.34
C LEU A 5 14.75 4.81 -48.62
N PHE A 6 15.35 3.70 -49.03
CA PHE A 6 14.60 2.49 -49.41
C PHE A 6 14.30 1.56 -48.20
N TYR A 7 15.02 1.73 -47.10
CA TYR A 7 14.82 0.86 -45.92
C TYR A 7 13.71 1.32 -44.96
N LYS A 8 13.29 2.59 -45.04
CA LYS A 8 12.24 3.13 -44.16
C LYS A 8 10.79 2.91 -44.66
N THR A 9 10.62 2.57 -45.93
CA THR A 9 9.29 2.34 -46.52
C THR A 9 8.87 0.87 -46.55
N MET A 10 9.78 -0.08 -46.32
CA MET A 10 9.44 -1.51 -46.27
C MET A 10 8.98 -1.99 -44.87
N SER A 11 9.21 -1.25 -43.82
CA SER A 11 8.85 -1.64 -42.47
C SER A 11 7.35 -1.42 -42.12
N SER A 12 6.64 -0.59 -42.86
CA SER A 12 5.22 -0.30 -42.62
C SER A 12 4.25 -1.11 -43.45
N CYS A 13 4.72 -1.81 -44.50
CA CYS A 13 3.86 -2.60 -45.40
C CYS A 13 3.79 -4.10 -45.06
N PHE A 14 4.65 -4.61 -44.19
CA PHE A 14 4.69 -6.05 -43.91
C PHE A 14 3.62 -6.54 -42.90
N GLY A 15 2.87 -5.62 -42.29
CA GLY A 15 1.87 -5.97 -41.27
C GLY A 15 0.48 -6.39 -41.78
N LYS A 16 0.16 -6.19 -43.04
CA LYS A 16 -1.23 -6.38 -43.56
C LYS A 16 -1.39 -7.19 -44.83
N GLN A 17 -0.36 -7.74 -45.42
CA GLN A 17 -0.44 -8.46 -46.70
C GLN A 17 -0.17 -9.96 -46.67
N PHE A 18 0.00 -10.56 -45.51
CA PHE A 18 0.19 -12.04 -45.43
C PHE A 18 -1.09 -12.85 -45.57
N LEU A 19 -2.25 -12.22 -45.79
CA LEU A 19 -3.55 -12.95 -45.91
C LEU A 19 -4.13 -12.99 -47.32
N ARG A 20 -3.43 -12.53 -48.38
CA ARG A 20 -3.96 -12.50 -49.73
C ARG A 20 -3.08 -13.06 -50.83
N ILE A 21 -2.03 -13.86 -50.53
CA ILE A 21 -1.29 -14.58 -51.55
C ILE A 21 -1.54 -16.09 -51.36
N LYS A 22 -2.76 -16.45 -51.58
CA LYS A 22 -3.17 -17.83 -51.80
C LYS A 22 -4.00 -17.86 -53.05
N ILE A 23 -3.46 -17.54 -54.18
CA ILE A 23 -3.99 -17.94 -55.52
C ILE A 23 -2.93 -17.52 -56.55
N SER A 24 -2.49 -18.57 -57.31
CA SER A 24 -1.83 -18.47 -58.62
C SER A 24 -0.34 -18.12 -58.66
N LEU A 25 0.45 -19.17 -58.44
CA LEU A 25 1.72 -19.34 -59.19
C LEU A 25 1.98 -20.87 -59.28
N ARG A 26 1.32 -21.51 -60.26
CA ARG A 26 1.82 -22.75 -60.86
C ARG A 26 2.98 -22.34 -61.78
N VAL A 27 4.17 -22.34 -61.30
CA VAL A 27 5.36 -22.47 -62.12
C VAL A 27 6.46 -23.14 -61.28
N CYS A 28 7.03 -24.18 -61.84
CA CYS A 28 8.15 -24.98 -61.40
C CYS A 28 9.18 -24.19 -60.59
N PHE A 29 9.26 -24.45 -59.31
CA PHE A 29 10.47 -24.20 -58.51
C PHE A 29 10.90 -25.51 -57.85
N SER A 30 12.12 -25.89 -58.11
CA SER A 30 12.77 -27.08 -57.59
C SER A 30 12.62 -27.18 -56.07
N SER A 31 12.44 -28.40 -55.61
CA SER A 31 12.30 -28.79 -54.19
C SER A 31 13.34 -28.23 -53.23
N PHE A 32 14.43 -27.74 -53.75
CA PHE A 32 15.50 -27.10 -52.98
C PHE A 32 15.16 -25.71 -52.44
N PHE A 33 14.31 -24.92 -53.10
CA PHE A 33 13.98 -23.57 -52.68
C PHE A 33 12.90 -23.54 -51.58
N VAL A 34 11.98 -24.52 -51.57
CA VAL A 34 10.95 -24.62 -50.55
C VAL A 34 11.54 -25.09 -49.22
N VAL A 35 12.52 -26.00 -49.26
CA VAL A 35 13.24 -26.46 -48.05
C VAL A 35 14.06 -25.33 -47.41
N SER A 36 14.67 -24.45 -48.21
CA SER A 36 15.45 -23.32 -47.68
C SER A 36 14.60 -22.26 -47.03
N LEU A 37 13.41 -21.96 -47.58
CA LEU A 37 12.45 -21.01 -46.99
C LEU A 37 11.81 -21.57 -45.70
N GLN A 38 11.52 -22.86 -45.63
CA GLN A 38 11.06 -23.50 -44.41
C GLN A 38 12.13 -23.49 -43.30
N HIS A 39 13.39 -23.74 -43.68
CA HIS A 39 14.50 -23.68 -42.73
C HIS A 39 14.74 -22.26 -42.20
N PHE A 40 14.63 -21.24 -43.07
CA PHE A 40 14.73 -19.84 -42.69
C PHE A 40 13.59 -19.38 -41.77
N ALA A 41 12.34 -19.80 -42.07
CA ALA A 41 11.19 -19.53 -41.24
C ALA A 41 11.26 -20.21 -39.85
N GLN A 42 11.76 -21.45 -39.80
CA GLN A 42 11.99 -22.16 -38.54
C GLN A 42 13.10 -21.50 -37.71
N HIS A 43 14.19 -21.05 -38.37
CA HIS A 43 15.28 -20.34 -37.67
C HIS A 43 14.87 -18.96 -37.16
N ALA A 44 14.05 -18.21 -37.91
CA ALA A 44 13.50 -16.93 -37.52
C ALA A 44 12.52 -17.08 -36.33
N ASN A 45 11.69 -18.13 -36.35
CA ASN A 45 10.74 -18.41 -35.25
C ASN A 45 11.45 -18.88 -33.98
N LYS A 46 12.52 -19.69 -34.12
CA LYS A 46 13.36 -20.14 -33.01
C LYS A 46 14.13 -18.98 -32.35
N ASN A 47 14.58 -18.00 -33.14
CA ASN A 47 15.23 -16.80 -32.62
C ASN A 47 14.23 -15.84 -31.94
N LYS A 48 13.03 -15.71 -32.49
CA LYS A 48 11.95 -14.94 -31.87
C LYS A 48 11.56 -15.50 -30.51
N ASN A 49 11.31 -16.81 -30.43
CA ASN A 49 11.00 -17.47 -29.17
C ASN A 49 12.14 -17.35 -28.13
N LYS A 50 13.41 -17.41 -28.58
CA LYS A 50 14.56 -17.27 -27.70
C LYS A 50 14.76 -15.83 -27.20
N MET A 51 14.34 -14.82 -27.98
CA MET A 51 14.29 -13.42 -27.53
C MET A 51 13.14 -13.21 -26.54
N GLU A 52 11.94 -13.71 -26.84
CA GLU A 52 10.80 -13.64 -25.92
C GLU A 52 11.08 -14.35 -24.58
N GLU A 53 11.74 -15.52 -24.60
CA GLU A 53 12.18 -16.21 -23.37
C GLU A 53 13.24 -15.40 -22.58
N LYS A 54 14.16 -14.74 -23.26
CA LYS A 54 15.15 -13.87 -22.60
C LYS A 54 14.51 -12.64 -21.99
N ASP A 55 13.56 -12.03 -22.67
CA ASP A 55 12.84 -10.86 -22.18
C ASP A 55 11.93 -11.23 -20.99
N ILE A 56 11.25 -12.38 -21.03
CA ILE A 56 10.48 -12.93 -19.90
C ILE A 56 11.40 -13.23 -18.71
N LYS A 57 12.55 -13.87 -18.92
CA LYS A 57 13.53 -14.14 -17.86
C LYS A 57 14.13 -12.86 -17.28
N LYS A 58 14.40 -11.86 -18.10
CA LYS A 58 14.90 -10.56 -17.66
C LYS A 58 13.84 -9.81 -16.84
N GLN A 59 12.58 -9.82 -17.29
CA GLN A 59 11.46 -9.21 -16.58
C GLN A 59 11.19 -9.92 -15.24
N ALA A 60 11.25 -11.26 -15.20
CA ALA A 60 11.14 -12.05 -13.98
C ALA A 60 12.29 -11.78 -12.98
N SER A 61 13.49 -11.35 -13.46
CA SER A 61 14.61 -10.98 -12.59
C SER A 61 14.47 -9.59 -11.95
N GLU A 62 13.58 -8.74 -12.45
CA GLU A 62 13.30 -7.41 -11.90
C GLU A 62 12.12 -7.42 -10.89
N GLU A 63 11.36 -8.51 -10.83
CA GLU A 63 10.28 -8.66 -9.85
C GLU A 63 10.79 -9.34 -8.57
N MET A 64 10.56 -8.69 -7.43
CA MET A 64 10.81 -9.27 -6.12
C MET A 64 9.48 -9.72 -5.49
N VAL A 65 9.35 -11.00 -5.20
CA VAL A 65 8.19 -11.56 -4.48
C VAL A 65 8.44 -11.46 -2.99
N ILE A 66 7.61 -10.67 -2.30
CA ILE A 66 7.63 -10.55 -0.84
C ILE A 66 6.41 -11.26 -0.25
N LYS A 67 6.59 -11.90 0.93
CA LYS A 67 5.52 -12.59 1.66
C LYS A 67 5.32 -11.93 3.01
N PRO A 68 4.08 -11.89 3.53
CA PRO A 68 3.86 -11.41 4.90
C PRO A 68 4.63 -12.26 5.91
N ILE A 69 5.33 -11.61 6.83
CA ILE A 69 6.00 -12.23 7.98
C ILE A 69 5.12 -12.20 9.23
N ALA A 70 4.20 -11.23 9.28
CA ALA A 70 3.35 -10.97 10.43
C ALA A 70 2.04 -10.30 10.01
N HIS A 71 1.10 -10.22 10.95
CA HIS A 71 -0.16 -9.47 10.82
C HIS A 71 -0.31 -8.50 11.99
N PHE A 72 -0.83 -7.32 11.68
CA PHE A 72 -1.18 -6.32 12.67
C PHE A 72 -2.61 -6.53 13.17
N HIS A 73 -2.82 -6.39 14.46
CA HIS A 73 -4.14 -6.43 15.10
C HIS A 73 -4.45 -5.09 15.74
N SER A 74 -5.66 -4.58 15.47
CA SER A 74 -6.10 -3.25 15.86
C SER A 74 -7.57 -3.24 16.29
N PRO A 75 -7.98 -2.32 17.18
CA PRO A 75 -9.38 -2.01 17.41
C PRO A 75 -10.10 -1.52 16.15
N LEU A 76 -9.40 -0.97 15.17
CA LEU A 76 -9.95 -0.44 13.92
C LEU A 76 -10.16 -1.56 12.90
N LYS A 77 -11.40 -2.04 12.78
CA LYS A 77 -11.76 -3.17 11.90
C LYS A 77 -11.99 -2.77 10.44
N THR A 78 -12.09 -1.47 10.15
CA THR A 78 -12.33 -0.93 8.80
C THR A 78 -11.40 0.26 8.53
N LYS A 79 -11.26 0.64 7.25
CA LYS A 79 -10.48 1.84 6.86
C LYS A 79 -10.99 3.14 7.47
N PHE A 80 -12.29 3.20 7.75
CA PHE A 80 -12.90 4.38 8.35
C PHE A 80 -12.44 4.50 9.80
N GLY A 81 -11.88 5.64 10.15
CA GLY A 81 -11.30 5.91 11.46
C GLY A 81 -9.80 5.66 11.59
N VAL A 82 -9.18 4.95 10.64
CA VAL A 82 -7.71 4.77 10.68
C VAL A 82 -7.02 6.14 10.59
N PRO A 83 -6.11 6.48 11.53
CA PRO A 83 -5.33 7.71 11.49
C PRO A 83 -4.61 7.88 10.16
N LYS A 84 -4.47 9.12 9.67
CA LYS A 84 -3.81 9.39 8.38
C LYS A 84 -2.30 9.18 8.41
N GLN A 85 -1.69 9.15 9.58
CA GLN A 85 -0.26 8.92 9.82
C GLN A 85 -0.10 8.25 11.18
N SER A 86 0.99 7.49 11.35
CA SER A 86 1.40 6.96 12.64
C SER A 86 1.72 8.09 13.63
N GLY A 87 1.56 7.83 14.92
CA GLY A 87 1.81 8.75 16.01
C GLY A 87 0.70 9.79 16.25
N LEU A 88 -0.32 9.89 15.39
CA LEU A 88 -1.41 10.88 15.58
C LEU A 88 -2.41 10.46 16.67
N ALA A 89 -2.57 9.18 16.92
CA ALA A 89 -3.36 8.62 18.01
C ALA A 89 -2.46 7.71 18.86
N SER A 90 -1.74 8.34 19.80
CA SER A 90 -0.71 7.68 20.61
C SER A 90 -1.28 6.64 21.59
N SER A 91 -2.50 6.82 22.06
CA SER A 91 -3.20 5.88 22.92
C SER A 91 -3.81 4.68 22.17
N LEU A 92 -3.81 4.72 20.82
CA LEU A 92 -4.30 3.62 19.99
C LEU A 92 -3.31 2.44 20.05
N LYS A 93 -3.63 1.45 20.88
CA LYS A 93 -2.83 0.23 21.05
C LYS A 93 -3.21 -0.82 20.00
N GLY A 94 -2.20 -1.58 19.57
CA GLY A 94 -2.35 -2.74 18.72
C GLY A 94 -1.26 -3.76 19.02
N PHE A 95 -1.27 -4.88 18.31
CA PHE A 95 -0.24 -5.88 18.47
C PHE A 95 0.07 -6.60 17.16
N ILE A 96 1.26 -7.17 17.09
CA ILE A 96 1.81 -7.87 15.94
C ILE A 96 1.94 -9.36 16.31
N THR A 97 1.37 -10.23 15.47
CA THR A 97 1.55 -11.68 15.54
C THR A 97 2.26 -12.18 14.29
N PHE A 98 3.23 -13.07 14.47
CA PHE A 98 4.03 -13.59 13.36
C PHE A 98 3.35 -14.77 12.67
N THR A 99 3.63 -14.95 11.39
CA THR A 99 3.23 -16.17 10.66
C THR A 99 3.98 -17.39 11.19
N LYS A 100 3.47 -18.58 10.93
CA LYS A 100 4.04 -19.83 11.48
C LYS A 100 5.53 -19.99 11.20
N GLU A 101 5.99 -19.50 10.06
CA GLU A 101 7.38 -19.58 9.62
C GLU A 101 8.32 -18.68 10.44
N TRP A 102 7.80 -17.61 11.07
CA TRP A 102 8.57 -16.56 11.75
C TRP A 102 8.26 -16.44 13.25
N ARG A 103 7.68 -17.48 13.87
CA ARG A 103 7.32 -17.52 15.31
C ARG A 103 8.47 -17.89 16.22
N ASP A 104 9.70 -17.85 15.75
CA ASP A 104 10.86 -18.13 16.58
C ASP A 104 11.18 -16.88 17.43
N PRO A 105 11.18 -16.99 18.78
CA PRO A 105 11.57 -15.90 19.67
C PRO A 105 12.99 -15.37 19.41
N GLU A 106 13.88 -16.20 18.88
CA GLU A 106 15.25 -15.80 18.54
C GLU A 106 15.29 -14.68 17.49
N ALA A 107 14.29 -14.59 16.62
CA ALA A 107 14.19 -13.50 15.66
C ALA A 107 13.94 -12.13 16.31
N LEU A 108 13.51 -12.10 17.57
CA LEU A 108 13.27 -10.89 18.34
C LEU A 108 14.39 -10.57 19.35
N ARG A 109 15.47 -11.35 19.37
CA ARG A 109 16.58 -11.13 20.30
C ARG A 109 17.16 -9.73 20.14
N GLY A 110 17.15 -8.93 21.22
CA GLY A 110 17.67 -7.56 21.25
C GLY A 110 16.72 -6.48 20.77
N ILE A 111 15.48 -6.81 20.34
CA ILE A 111 14.49 -5.83 19.92
C ILE A 111 13.98 -4.98 21.08
N ASP A 112 14.07 -5.49 22.30
CA ASP A 112 13.72 -4.83 23.57
C ASP A 112 14.63 -3.63 23.89
N GLY A 113 15.79 -3.54 23.25
CA GLY A 113 16.68 -2.38 23.32
C GLY A 113 16.19 -1.15 22.54
N PHE A 114 15.10 -1.27 21.76
CA PHE A 114 14.58 -0.19 20.94
C PHE A 114 13.20 0.30 21.44
N SER A 115 12.96 1.61 21.33
CA SER A 115 11.69 2.21 21.74
C SER A 115 10.64 2.22 20.59
N TYR A 116 11.10 2.21 19.35
CA TYR A 116 10.25 2.29 18.15
C TYR A 116 10.69 1.30 17.08
N LEU A 117 9.71 0.90 16.24
CA LEU A 117 9.91 0.07 15.07
C LEU A 117 9.38 0.76 13.82
N TRP A 118 10.04 0.52 12.70
CA TRP A 118 9.48 0.69 11.36
C TRP A 118 8.72 -0.58 10.97
N LEU A 119 7.48 -0.41 10.53
CA LEU A 119 6.67 -1.46 9.92
C LEU A 119 6.57 -1.20 8.43
N ILE A 120 6.94 -2.18 7.60
CA ILE A 120 6.71 -2.20 6.16
C ILE A 120 5.51 -3.12 5.91
N TRP A 121 4.42 -2.56 5.39
CA TRP A 121 3.13 -3.24 5.30
C TRP A 121 2.42 -2.92 3.98
N SER A 122 1.29 -3.55 3.65
CA SER A 122 0.51 -3.19 2.48
C SER A 122 -0.89 -2.70 2.82
N PHE A 123 -1.39 -1.81 1.97
CA PHE A 123 -2.77 -1.32 2.01
C PHE A 123 -3.75 -2.40 1.53
N SER A 124 -3.89 -3.50 2.29
CA SER A 124 -4.68 -4.69 1.94
C SER A 124 -6.16 -4.39 1.64
N ALA A 125 -6.72 -3.34 2.27
CA ALA A 125 -8.09 -2.90 2.03
C ALA A 125 -8.26 -1.99 0.79
N ASN A 126 -7.21 -1.75 0.02
CA ASN A 126 -7.24 -0.98 -1.23
C ASN A 126 -6.87 -1.87 -2.42
N PRO A 127 -7.84 -2.59 -3.03
CA PRO A 127 -7.57 -3.52 -4.12
C PRO A 127 -7.14 -2.83 -5.43
N HIS A 128 -7.37 -1.52 -5.55
CA HIS A 128 -7.05 -0.76 -6.76
C HIS A 128 -5.59 -0.32 -6.75
N LYS A 129 -4.84 -0.77 -7.76
CA LYS A 129 -3.50 -0.25 -8.06
C LYS A 129 -3.60 1.18 -8.60
N ALA A 130 -2.49 1.90 -8.57
CA ALA A 130 -2.40 3.21 -9.21
C ALA A 130 -2.72 3.10 -10.71
N THR A 131 -3.67 3.92 -11.18
CA THR A 131 -4.02 4.04 -12.60
C THR A 131 -3.36 5.25 -13.25
N GLY A 132 -2.56 6.01 -12.51
CA GLY A 132 -1.87 7.22 -12.99
C GLY A 132 -0.78 7.70 -12.05
N THR A 133 -0.08 8.74 -12.49
CA THR A 133 1.08 9.33 -11.79
C THR A 133 0.70 10.40 -10.77
N THR A 134 -0.60 10.75 -10.65
CA THR A 134 -1.06 11.82 -9.75
C THR A 134 -2.27 11.39 -8.93
N VAL A 135 -2.37 11.93 -7.71
CA VAL A 135 -3.50 11.76 -6.79
C VAL A 135 -4.03 13.12 -6.32
N ARG A 136 -5.19 13.13 -5.67
CA ARG A 136 -5.79 14.33 -5.05
C ARG A 136 -5.78 14.19 -3.54
N PRO A 137 -4.77 14.75 -2.84
CA PRO A 137 -4.70 14.69 -1.39
C PRO A 137 -5.89 15.40 -0.74
N PRO A 138 -6.60 14.75 0.22
CA PRO A 138 -7.72 15.40 0.92
C PRO A 138 -7.30 16.69 1.64
N VAL A 139 -6.09 16.75 2.20
CA VAL A 139 -5.58 17.93 2.90
C VAL A 139 -5.52 19.19 2.02
N LEU A 140 -5.51 19.03 0.70
CA LEU A 140 -5.57 20.13 -0.28
C LEU A 140 -7.00 20.37 -0.82
N GLY A 141 -8.04 19.94 -0.09
CA GLY A 141 -9.44 20.10 -0.48
C GLY A 141 -9.89 19.16 -1.62
N GLY A 142 -9.08 18.18 -2.03
CA GLY A 142 -9.42 17.21 -3.06
C GLY A 142 -9.40 17.72 -4.50
N ASN A 143 -9.16 19.02 -4.73
CA ASN A 143 -9.15 19.63 -6.07
C ASN A 143 -7.76 19.70 -6.70
N LYS A 144 -6.72 19.89 -5.88
CA LYS A 144 -5.33 19.99 -6.34
C LYS A 144 -4.73 18.61 -6.54
N ARG A 145 -4.13 18.38 -7.71
CA ARG A 145 -3.41 17.14 -8.02
C ARG A 145 -1.94 17.25 -7.57
N MET A 146 -1.42 16.17 -7.02
CA MET A 146 -0.03 16.04 -6.64
C MET A 146 0.55 14.75 -7.24
N GLY A 147 1.85 14.74 -7.54
CA GLY A 147 2.55 13.53 -7.95
C GLY A 147 2.48 12.45 -6.85
N ILE A 148 2.34 11.19 -7.23
CA ILE A 148 2.20 10.08 -6.26
C ILE A 148 3.41 10.01 -5.31
N TRP A 149 4.61 10.35 -5.81
CA TRP A 149 5.85 10.32 -5.02
C TRP A 149 5.95 11.47 -4.00
N ALA A 150 5.19 12.55 -4.20
CA ALA A 150 5.06 13.65 -3.23
C ALA A 150 3.97 13.37 -2.18
N THR A 151 3.42 12.17 -2.12
CA THR A 151 2.33 11.80 -1.20
C THR A 151 2.58 10.44 -0.55
N ARG A 152 1.87 10.15 0.55
CA ARG A 152 1.77 8.82 1.18
C ARG A 152 0.46 8.12 0.83
N SER A 153 -0.10 8.41 -0.36
CA SER A 153 -1.33 7.80 -0.85
C SER A 153 -1.18 6.28 -1.01
N PRO A 154 -2.22 5.48 -0.73
CA PRO A 154 -2.23 4.04 -1.00
C PRO A 154 -2.29 3.69 -2.49
N PHE A 155 -2.67 4.66 -3.34
CA PHE A 155 -2.72 4.47 -4.80
C PHE A 155 -1.31 4.59 -5.40
N ARG A 156 -0.52 3.52 -5.23
CA ARG A 156 0.87 3.40 -5.66
C ARG A 156 1.05 2.12 -6.49
N PRO A 157 2.08 2.05 -7.38
CA PRO A 157 2.39 0.81 -8.11
C PRO A 157 2.61 -0.39 -7.17
N ASN A 158 3.43 -0.18 -6.13
CA ASN A 158 3.59 -1.10 -5.01
C ASN A 158 2.88 -0.45 -3.83
N ASN A 159 1.70 -0.90 -3.46
CA ASN A 159 0.86 -0.30 -2.43
C ASN A 159 1.38 -0.56 -0.99
N LEU A 160 2.69 -0.35 -0.80
CA LEU A 160 3.35 -0.49 0.49
C LEU A 160 3.20 0.77 1.33
N GLY A 161 3.00 0.58 2.61
CA GLY A 161 3.03 1.58 3.66
C GLY A 161 4.30 1.45 4.50
N LEU A 162 4.68 2.55 5.15
CA LEU A 162 5.77 2.63 6.11
C LEU A 162 5.29 3.44 7.31
N SER A 163 5.34 2.84 8.49
CA SER A 163 4.87 3.48 9.73
C SER A 163 5.84 3.23 10.87
N SER A 164 6.20 4.27 11.61
CA SER A 164 6.90 4.08 12.88
C SER A 164 5.89 3.90 14.00
N VAL A 165 6.11 2.90 14.85
CA VAL A 165 5.23 2.58 16.00
C VAL A 165 6.06 2.45 17.27
N LYS A 166 5.49 2.84 18.40
CA LYS A 166 6.14 2.71 19.68
C LYS A 166 5.99 1.29 20.20
N ILE A 167 7.06 0.69 20.71
CA ILE A 167 7.01 -0.60 21.43
C ILE A 167 6.45 -0.34 22.83
N GLU A 168 5.39 -1.05 23.20
CA GLU A 168 4.82 -1.02 24.56
C GLU A 168 5.27 -2.21 25.39
N SER A 169 5.27 -3.40 24.80
CA SER A 169 5.79 -4.62 25.44
C SER A 169 6.03 -5.73 24.43
N ILE A 170 6.83 -6.71 24.81
CA ILE A 170 7.14 -7.90 24.02
C ILE A 170 6.81 -9.10 24.87
N ASP A 171 6.01 -10.02 24.34
CA ASP A 171 5.67 -11.28 24.97
C ASP A 171 6.23 -12.41 24.08
N LEU A 172 7.30 -13.04 24.56
CA LEU A 172 7.97 -14.11 23.84
C LEU A 172 7.32 -15.48 24.02
N GLU A 173 6.46 -15.63 25.07
CA GLU A 173 5.89 -16.91 25.50
C GLU A 173 4.39 -17.02 25.21
N ALA A 174 3.81 -16.07 24.45
CA ALA A 174 2.39 -16.14 24.12
C ALA A 174 2.06 -17.43 23.36
N ALA A 175 0.89 -18.02 23.65
CA ALA A 175 0.47 -19.33 23.11
C ALA A 175 0.47 -19.38 21.56
N THR A 176 0.35 -18.24 20.89
CA THR A 176 0.36 -18.12 19.43
C THR A 176 1.75 -17.87 18.83
N GLY A 177 2.81 -17.91 19.67
CA GLY A 177 4.17 -17.43 19.36
C GLY A 177 4.38 -15.99 19.80
N PRO A 178 5.57 -15.43 19.62
CA PRO A 178 5.91 -14.09 20.12
C PRO A 178 4.94 -13.02 19.63
N VAL A 179 4.66 -12.05 20.51
CA VAL A 179 3.76 -10.91 20.24
C VAL A 179 4.48 -9.62 20.60
N ILE A 180 4.46 -8.65 19.70
CA ILE A 180 4.92 -7.28 19.97
C ILE A 180 3.68 -6.40 20.15
N ARG A 181 3.48 -5.81 21.33
CA ARG A 181 2.45 -4.80 21.58
C ARG A 181 3.00 -3.42 21.25
N VAL A 182 2.25 -2.67 20.49
CA VAL A 182 2.68 -1.33 20.01
C VAL A 182 1.56 -0.32 20.17
N SER A 183 1.91 0.96 20.12
CA SER A 183 0.96 2.08 20.10
C SER A 183 1.25 3.05 18.97
N GLY A 184 0.26 3.88 18.64
CA GLY A 184 0.36 4.94 17.62
C GLY A 184 0.34 4.45 16.17
N ALA A 185 -0.08 3.21 15.89
CA ALA A 185 -0.15 2.69 14.54
C ALA A 185 -1.31 3.28 13.73
N ASP A 186 -1.08 3.49 12.43
CA ASP A 186 -2.08 3.89 11.44
C ASP A 186 -2.48 2.72 10.53
N LEU A 187 -2.63 1.54 11.14
CA LEU A 187 -2.94 0.28 10.48
C LEU A 187 -4.32 -0.25 10.92
N MET A 188 -5.04 -0.81 9.95
CA MET A 188 -6.27 -1.53 10.18
C MET A 188 -5.99 -2.95 10.69
N ASP A 189 -6.94 -3.54 11.39
CA ASP A 189 -6.90 -4.94 11.79
C ASP A 189 -6.68 -5.89 10.60
N GLY A 190 -5.86 -6.92 10.78
CA GLY A 190 -5.50 -7.89 9.75
C GLY A 190 -4.51 -7.37 8.69
N THR A 191 -3.94 -6.18 8.85
CA THR A 191 -2.96 -5.63 7.89
C THR A 191 -1.72 -6.52 7.83
N PRO A 192 -1.31 -7.02 6.64
CA PRO A 192 -0.10 -7.83 6.49
C PRO A 192 1.16 -6.97 6.60
N ILE A 193 2.12 -7.45 7.38
CA ILE A 193 3.44 -6.85 7.58
C ILE A 193 4.46 -7.70 6.83
N TYR A 194 5.31 -7.06 6.05
CA TYR A 194 6.33 -7.70 5.20
C TYR A 194 7.73 -7.59 5.77
N ASP A 195 8.00 -6.55 6.60
CA ASP A 195 9.29 -6.38 7.27
C ASP A 195 9.12 -5.51 8.51
N ILE A 196 9.99 -5.73 9.48
CA ILE A 196 10.09 -4.97 10.73
C ILE A 196 11.56 -4.57 10.91
N LYS A 197 11.80 -3.28 11.14
CA LYS A 197 13.14 -2.76 11.42
C LYS A 197 13.14 -1.91 12.69
N PRO A 198 14.20 -1.92 13.48
CA PRO A 198 14.32 -0.97 14.58
C PRO A 198 14.39 0.46 14.06
N TYR A 199 13.77 1.40 14.79
CA TYR A 199 13.94 2.83 14.55
C TYR A 199 15.23 3.28 15.23
N VAL A 200 16.11 3.91 14.48
CA VAL A 200 17.44 4.35 14.93
C VAL A 200 17.51 5.87 14.88
N PRO A 201 17.38 6.59 16.02
CA PRO A 201 17.18 8.05 16.04
C PRO A 201 18.23 8.85 15.27
N TYR A 202 19.48 8.49 15.36
CA TYR A 202 20.57 9.23 14.69
C TYR A 202 20.54 9.08 13.15
N ALA A 203 19.88 8.02 12.63
CA ALA A 203 19.77 7.75 11.19
C ALA A 203 18.39 8.11 10.64
N ASP A 204 17.34 7.99 11.45
CA ASP A 204 15.94 8.10 10.98
C ASP A 204 15.32 9.46 11.27
N ALA A 205 15.85 10.22 12.25
CA ALA A 205 15.28 11.51 12.64
C ALA A 205 15.95 12.67 11.88
N HIS A 206 15.14 13.48 11.22
CA HIS A 206 15.52 14.71 10.53
C HIS A 206 14.63 15.87 11.01
N PRO A 207 14.88 16.44 12.22
CA PRO A 207 14.01 17.47 12.79
C PRO A 207 13.91 18.73 11.93
N GLU A 208 14.93 19.02 11.12
CA GLU A 208 15.02 20.15 10.21
C GLU A 208 14.28 19.96 8.88
N ALA A 209 13.76 18.73 8.62
CA ALA A 209 13.16 18.42 7.33
C ALA A 209 11.86 19.19 7.09
N GLU A 210 11.72 19.77 5.91
CA GLU A 210 10.51 20.45 5.47
C GLU A 210 9.37 19.45 5.20
N SER A 211 8.17 19.77 5.68
CA SER A 211 6.97 18.92 5.53
C SER A 211 6.18 19.18 4.25
N GLY A 212 6.62 20.10 3.39
CA GLY A 212 5.94 20.47 2.17
C GLY A 212 4.49 20.93 2.42
N PHE A 213 3.51 20.29 1.77
CA PHE A 213 2.10 20.65 1.95
C PHE A 213 1.42 19.93 3.14
N THR A 214 2.15 19.13 3.93
CA THR A 214 1.60 18.27 4.99
C THR A 214 1.94 18.72 6.41
N GLY A 215 2.37 19.96 6.60
CA GLY A 215 2.83 20.47 7.91
C GLY A 215 1.88 20.14 9.08
N ALA A 216 2.45 19.93 10.26
CA ALA A 216 1.71 19.50 11.45
C ALA A 216 0.63 20.52 11.87
N GLU A 217 0.82 21.80 11.57
CA GLU A 217 -0.13 22.89 11.78
C GLU A 217 -1.46 22.72 11.03
N LYS A 218 -1.49 21.83 10.01
CA LYS A 218 -2.70 21.52 9.24
C LYS A 218 -3.53 20.38 9.86
N ILE A 219 -3.04 19.75 10.92
CA ILE A 219 -3.74 18.68 11.62
C ILE A 219 -4.69 19.33 12.63
N LYS A 220 -5.96 19.48 12.20
CA LYS A 220 -7.02 19.97 13.09
C LYS A 220 -7.51 18.80 13.96
N ARG A 221 -7.67 19.09 15.27
CA ARG A 221 -8.33 18.17 16.21
C ARG A 221 -9.66 18.77 16.66
N LEU A 222 -10.72 17.98 16.59
CA LEU A 222 -12.03 18.34 17.09
C LEU A 222 -12.17 17.93 18.56
N LYS A 223 -13.01 18.64 19.31
CA LYS A 223 -13.34 18.26 20.69
C LYS A 223 -14.30 17.08 20.66
N VAL A 224 -13.93 15.98 21.33
CA VAL A 224 -14.81 14.81 21.46
C VAL A 224 -15.64 14.95 22.74
N VAL A 225 -16.95 14.74 22.59
CA VAL A 225 -17.91 14.66 23.70
C VAL A 225 -18.45 13.24 23.74
N MET A 226 -18.04 12.48 24.75
CA MET A 226 -18.41 11.09 24.93
C MET A 226 -19.19 10.95 26.24
N PRO A 227 -20.41 10.36 26.23
CA PRO A 227 -21.17 10.08 27.44
C PRO A 227 -20.43 9.18 28.41
N GLN A 228 -20.62 9.36 29.72
CA GLN A 228 -19.95 8.55 30.75
C GLN A 228 -20.29 7.06 30.63
N GLU A 229 -21.52 6.74 30.25
CA GLU A 229 -21.96 5.36 30.00
C GLU A 229 -21.13 4.67 28.94
N ARG A 230 -20.85 5.37 27.83
CA ARG A 230 -19.97 4.86 26.74
C ARG A 230 -18.54 4.67 27.22
N ARG A 231 -18.01 5.58 28.04
CA ARG A 231 -16.68 5.42 28.65
C ARG A 231 -16.62 4.18 29.53
N ASN A 232 -17.67 3.95 30.31
CA ASN A 232 -17.74 2.78 31.19
C ASN A 232 -17.85 1.46 30.41
N GLU A 233 -18.57 1.44 29.27
CA GLU A 233 -18.67 0.27 28.39
C GLU A 233 -17.35 -0.08 27.70
N LEU A 234 -16.60 0.92 27.29
CA LEU A 234 -15.32 0.75 26.58
C LEU A 234 -14.17 0.45 27.55
N GLY A 235 -14.23 0.99 28.77
CA GLY A 235 -13.11 1.05 29.69
C GLY A 235 -12.14 2.19 29.34
N ALA A 236 -11.19 2.46 30.24
CA ALA A 236 -10.31 3.64 30.15
C ALA A 236 -9.48 3.65 28.87
N ASP A 237 -8.75 2.58 28.59
CA ASP A 237 -7.81 2.50 27.46
C ASP A 237 -8.50 2.68 26.10
N LEU A 238 -9.60 1.95 25.87
CA LEU A 238 -10.34 2.05 24.61
C LEU A 238 -11.06 3.38 24.46
N SER A 239 -11.53 3.99 25.55
CA SER A 239 -12.14 5.31 25.53
C SER A 239 -11.15 6.39 25.10
N GLU A 240 -9.96 6.39 25.68
CA GLU A 240 -8.90 7.33 25.35
C GLU A 240 -8.47 7.17 23.88
N ALA A 241 -8.23 5.93 23.45
CA ALA A 241 -7.86 5.65 22.05
C ALA A 241 -8.96 6.08 21.06
N LEU A 242 -10.22 5.82 21.38
CA LEU A 242 -11.36 6.22 20.55
C LEU A 242 -11.49 7.75 20.47
N GLU A 243 -11.27 8.46 21.57
CA GLU A 243 -11.28 9.92 21.59
C GLU A 243 -10.19 10.50 20.71
N GLU A 244 -8.96 10.00 20.79
CA GLU A 244 -7.89 10.46 19.92
C GLU A 244 -8.20 10.20 18.43
N VAL A 245 -8.73 9.02 18.10
CA VAL A 245 -9.12 8.65 16.74
C VAL A 245 -10.23 9.58 16.21
N LEU A 246 -11.27 9.80 17.01
CA LEU A 246 -12.38 10.67 16.61
C LEU A 246 -11.93 12.13 16.50
N ALA A 247 -11.07 12.60 17.42
CA ALA A 247 -10.54 13.98 17.38
C ALA A 247 -9.85 14.32 16.05
N LEU A 248 -9.33 13.34 15.33
CA LEU A 248 -8.69 13.50 14.00
C LEU A 248 -9.70 13.69 12.86
N ASP A 249 -11.00 13.77 13.15
CA ASP A 249 -12.09 13.91 12.17
C ASP A 249 -12.02 12.87 11.03
N PRO A 250 -12.53 11.65 11.27
CA PRO A 250 -12.47 10.57 10.30
C PRO A 250 -13.39 10.77 9.08
N ARG A 251 -14.23 11.82 9.08
CA ARG A 251 -15.16 12.10 7.96
C ARG A 251 -14.41 12.39 6.66
N PRO A 252 -15.01 12.05 5.51
CA PRO A 252 -14.62 12.66 4.25
C PRO A 252 -14.76 14.17 4.31
N GLN A 253 -13.74 14.93 3.90
CA GLN A 253 -13.70 16.41 4.04
C GLN A 253 -14.82 17.16 3.29
N TYR A 254 -15.47 16.52 2.32
CA TYR A 254 -16.60 17.08 1.58
C TYR A 254 -17.96 16.87 2.28
N HIS A 255 -17.98 16.23 3.46
CA HIS A 255 -19.21 16.04 4.25
C HIS A 255 -19.36 17.18 5.27
N ASN A 256 -20.32 18.07 5.04
CA ASN A 256 -20.62 19.22 5.91
C ASN A 256 -21.99 19.14 6.59
N ASP A 257 -22.70 18.00 6.49
CA ASP A 257 -24.00 17.81 7.11
C ASP A 257 -23.85 17.54 8.62
N SER A 258 -24.31 18.48 9.45
CA SER A 258 -24.25 18.41 10.91
C SER A 258 -25.24 17.41 11.53
N ASN A 259 -26.23 16.94 10.76
CA ASN A 259 -27.23 15.98 11.23
C ASN A 259 -26.87 14.54 10.85
N ARG A 260 -25.82 14.37 10.04
CA ARG A 260 -25.40 13.05 9.58
C ARG A 260 -24.78 12.26 10.71
N VAL A 261 -25.30 11.04 10.92
CA VAL A 261 -24.73 10.05 11.84
C VAL A 261 -23.71 9.19 11.09
N TYR A 262 -22.54 9.05 11.66
CA TYR A 262 -21.46 8.19 11.17
C TYR A 262 -21.33 6.97 12.07
N GLY A 263 -20.91 5.84 11.51
CA GLY A 263 -20.64 4.61 12.25
C GLY A 263 -19.18 4.22 12.14
N LEU A 264 -18.55 3.92 13.25
CA LEU A 264 -17.19 3.42 13.36
C LEU A 264 -17.21 2.07 14.09
N LYS A 265 -16.68 1.03 13.43
CA LYS A 265 -16.40 -0.25 14.12
C LYS A 265 -15.08 -0.14 14.88
N PHE A 266 -15.18 -0.16 16.22
CA PHE A 266 -14.03 -0.03 17.10
C PHE A 266 -14.02 -1.20 18.09
N GLU A 267 -13.04 -2.08 17.96
CA GLU A 267 -12.99 -3.39 18.62
C GLU A 267 -14.30 -4.16 18.33
N ARG A 268 -15.08 -4.55 19.36
CA ARG A 268 -16.39 -5.19 19.25
C ARG A 268 -17.57 -4.21 19.24
N HIS A 269 -17.29 -2.90 19.33
CA HIS A 269 -18.32 -1.87 19.49
C HIS A 269 -18.63 -1.19 18.16
N ASP A 270 -19.94 -0.96 17.92
CA ASP A 270 -20.41 -0.08 16.84
C ASP A 270 -20.64 1.32 17.42
N VAL A 271 -19.65 2.19 17.23
CA VAL A 271 -19.69 3.56 17.74
C VAL A 271 -20.38 4.46 16.73
N LYS A 272 -21.47 5.09 17.14
CA LYS A 272 -22.16 6.10 16.35
C LYS A 272 -21.77 7.48 16.84
N PHE A 273 -21.57 8.41 15.93
CA PHE A 273 -21.24 9.79 16.25
C PHE A 273 -21.75 10.77 15.18
N MET A 274 -21.88 12.03 15.56
CA MET A 274 -22.17 13.14 14.66
C MET A 274 -21.17 14.28 14.90
N VAL A 275 -21.06 15.17 13.94
CA VAL A 275 -20.14 16.32 14.03
C VAL A 275 -20.92 17.62 13.94
N LYS A 276 -20.83 18.45 14.99
CA LYS A 276 -21.47 19.75 15.08
C LYS A 276 -20.42 20.83 15.34
N GLY A 277 -20.14 21.64 14.33
CA GLY A 277 -19.09 22.64 14.40
C GLY A 277 -17.71 22.02 14.64
N ASP A 278 -17.09 22.37 15.73
CA ASP A 278 -15.78 21.88 16.18
C ASP A 278 -15.83 20.68 17.13
N LYS A 279 -17.03 20.08 17.30
CA LYS A 279 -17.27 18.98 18.25
C LYS A 279 -17.72 17.72 17.55
N ILE A 280 -17.21 16.59 18.03
CA ILE A 280 -17.72 15.25 17.74
C ILE A 280 -18.52 14.78 18.95
N ILE A 281 -19.76 14.39 18.72
CA ILE A 281 -20.69 13.92 19.74
C ILE A 281 -20.89 12.42 19.53
N VAL A 282 -20.42 11.62 20.47
CA VAL A 282 -20.64 10.16 20.51
C VAL A 282 -22.05 9.91 21.04
N LEU A 283 -22.78 8.98 20.37
CA LEU A 283 -24.17 8.65 20.67
C LEU A 283 -24.27 7.37 21.48
#